data_72a3a0b587793e233f04a353f33f7f19
#
_entry.id   72a3a0b587793e233f04a353f33f7f19
#
_cell.length_a   1.000
_cell.length_b   1.000
_cell.length_c   1.000
_cell.angle_alpha   90.00
_cell.angle_beta   90.00
_cell.angle_gamma   90.00
#
_symmetry.space_group_name_H-M   'P 1'
#
loop_
_entity.id
_entity.type
_entity.pdbx_description
1 polymer ?
#
loop_
_entity_poly.entity_id
_entity_poly.type
_entity_poly.pdbx_seq_one_letter_code
_entity_poly.pdbx_strand_id
1 'polypeptide(L)'
;NFVFAVRTTGIYCRPSCPARRPLASNIAYFDDPASAEAAGFRACQRCAPNGKSPALLLDELVAATCRLLQDSPEPLTLAKLAERIGLSPSHLSRAFKTRTGLTPKAWQIAQEQLKPTASSPHRQSKKAADLQLRYAISPCPLGYLLLAATTKGICALLFADSPAELETELRERFPSAQRTPDQAGLAAELQQVLAQLMAPARAAQLPLDLQGSAFQQRVWQALQQIPAGQTLNYGELAARLDSHPRAVASACARNPVGLLVPCHRVIGANGE
;
A
#
# COMPACT_ATOMS: atom_id res chain seq x y z
N ASN A 1 15.90 -24.77 18.73
CA ASN A 1 15.03 -25.37 17.68
C ASN A 1 14.80 -26.84 18.00
N PHE A 2 13.90 -27.16 18.92
CA PHE A 2 13.58 -28.54 19.25
C PHE A 2 12.79 -29.26 18.15
N VAL A 3 12.91 -30.58 18.11
CA VAL A 3 12.15 -31.47 17.24
C VAL A 3 11.42 -32.51 18.09
N PHE A 4 10.37 -33.10 17.53
CA PHE A 4 9.71 -34.24 18.16
C PHE A 4 9.75 -35.46 17.27
N ALA A 5 9.98 -36.63 17.81
CA ALA A 5 9.97 -37.89 17.11
C ALA A 5 8.77 -38.74 17.49
N VAL A 6 8.25 -39.48 16.54
CA VAL A 6 7.11 -40.39 16.72
C VAL A 6 7.62 -41.84 16.76
N ARG A 7 7.58 -42.45 17.94
CA ARG A 7 8.14 -43.77 18.20
C ARG A 7 7.57 -44.85 17.29
N THR A 8 6.29 -44.76 16.94
CA THR A 8 5.60 -45.78 16.11
C THR A 8 5.99 -45.71 14.63
N THR A 9 6.46 -44.54 14.15
CA THR A 9 6.82 -44.34 12.74
C THR A 9 8.32 -44.20 12.50
N GLY A 10 9.11 -44.00 13.58
CA GLY A 10 10.53 -43.74 13.48
C GLY A 10 10.88 -42.40 12.80
N ILE A 11 9.94 -41.46 12.76
CA ILE A 11 10.12 -40.16 12.06
C ILE A 11 10.16 -39.03 13.07
N TYR A 12 11.09 -38.08 12.91
CA TYR A 12 11.10 -36.84 13.66
C TYR A 12 10.69 -35.65 12.80
N CYS A 13 10.02 -34.68 13.44
CA CYS A 13 9.37 -33.56 12.81
C CYS A 13 9.68 -32.25 13.55
N ARG A 14 9.50 -31.12 12.85
CA ARG A 14 9.41 -29.80 13.50
C ARG A 14 8.07 -29.65 14.24
N PRO A 15 7.96 -28.83 15.29
CA PRO A 15 6.70 -28.54 15.98
C PRO A 15 5.60 -28.01 15.04
N SER A 16 5.99 -27.30 13.99
CA SER A 16 5.09 -26.73 12.96
C SER A 16 4.73 -27.68 11.82
N CYS A 17 5.03 -28.99 11.94
CA CYS A 17 4.73 -29.97 10.91
C CYS A 17 3.21 -30.07 10.65
N PRO A 18 2.73 -29.97 9.39
CA PRO A 18 1.30 -30.04 9.07
C PRO A 18 0.78 -31.50 9.04
N ALA A 19 1.55 -32.47 9.50
CA ALA A 19 1.09 -33.86 9.64
C ALA A 19 0.10 -33.98 10.80
N ARG A 20 -0.72 -35.06 10.76
CA ARG A 20 -1.62 -35.39 11.87
C ARG A 20 -0.82 -35.48 13.17
N ARG A 21 -1.30 -34.86 14.23
CA ARG A 21 -0.65 -34.91 15.54
C ARG A 21 -0.69 -36.34 16.07
N PRO A 22 0.45 -36.91 16.48
CA PRO A 22 0.51 -38.24 17.10
C PRO A 22 -0.04 -38.18 18.54
N LEU A 23 -0.34 -39.33 19.10
CA LEU A 23 -0.69 -39.46 20.52
C LEU A 23 0.52 -39.06 21.39
N ALA A 24 0.27 -38.33 22.47
CA ALA A 24 1.34 -37.83 23.36
C ALA A 24 2.26 -38.95 23.89
N SER A 25 1.70 -40.14 24.17
CA SER A 25 2.45 -41.31 24.60
C SER A 25 3.50 -41.82 23.59
N ASN A 26 3.32 -41.50 22.29
CA ASN A 26 4.21 -41.90 21.22
C ASN A 26 5.24 -40.84 20.84
N ILE A 27 5.28 -39.70 21.54
CA ILE A 27 6.18 -38.60 21.25
C ILE A 27 7.44 -38.71 22.14
N ALA A 28 8.60 -38.47 21.51
CA ALA A 28 9.85 -38.15 22.18
C ALA A 28 10.33 -36.78 21.71
N TYR A 29 10.84 -35.94 22.62
CA TYR A 29 11.35 -34.62 22.29
C TYR A 29 12.88 -34.63 22.26
N PHE A 30 13.48 -33.87 21.35
CA PHE A 30 14.93 -33.72 21.20
C PHE A 30 15.25 -32.24 20.99
N ASP A 31 16.37 -31.79 21.54
CA ASP A 31 16.78 -30.39 21.48
C ASP A 31 17.15 -29.95 20.07
N ASP A 32 17.60 -30.90 19.23
CA ASP A 32 18.00 -30.66 17.85
C ASP A 32 17.78 -31.91 16.95
N PRO A 33 17.83 -31.74 15.63
CA PRO A 33 17.73 -32.84 14.66
C PRO A 33 18.81 -33.92 14.82
N ALA A 34 20.05 -33.52 15.14
CA ALA A 34 21.17 -34.47 15.24
C ALA A 34 20.97 -35.47 16.40
N SER A 35 20.45 -35.01 17.53
CA SER A 35 20.09 -35.85 18.67
C SER A 35 18.98 -36.86 18.33
N ALA A 36 18.00 -36.44 17.51
CA ALA A 36 16.95 -37.35 17.06
C ALA A 36 17.50 -38.41 16.07
N GLU A 37 18.41 -38.05 15.18
CA GLU A 37 19.10 -38.99 14.26
C GLU A 37 19.99 -39.98 15.01
N ALA A 38 20.75 -39.49 15.99
CA ALA A 38 21.57 -40.34 16.87
C ALA A 38 20.71 -41.35 17.63
N ALA A 39 19.46 -41.02 17.96
CA ALA A 39 18.48 -41.91 18.56
C ALA A 39 17.77 -42.85 17.55
N GLY A 40 18.18 -42.83 16.29
CA GLY A 40 17.68 -43.75 15.24
C GLY A 40 16.43 -43.28 14.52
N PHE A 41 15.99 -42.03 14.71
CA PHE A 41 14.85 -41.47 13.97
C PHE A 41 15.29 -40.85 12.64
N ARG A 42 14.42 -40.93 11.63
CA ARG A 42 14.66 -40.34 10.31
C ARG A 42 13.90 -39.02 10.14
N ALA A 43 14.45 -38.10 9.36
CA ALA A 43 13.84 -36.82 9.08
C ALA A 43 12.51 -36.94 8.32
N CYS A 44 11.51 -36.17 8.72
CA CYS A 44 10.24 -36.07 8.01
C CYS A 44 10.43 -35.35 6.66
N GLN A 45 10.05 -36.03 5.56
CA GLN A 45 10.12 -35.44 4.22
C GLN A 45 9.14 -34.26 4.02
N ARG A 46 8.01 -34.22 4.74
CA ARG A 46 6.99 -33.16 4.62
C ARG A 46 7.44 -31.83 5.22
N CYS A 47 8.09 -31.85 6.39
CA CYS A 47 8.52 -30.62 7.07
C CYS A 47 10.01 -30.33 6.93
N ALA A 48 10.80 -31.28 6.37
CA ALA A 48 12.26 -31.17 6.17
C ALA A 48 12.99 -30.54 7.37
N PRO A 49 13.02 -31.24 8.54
CA PRO A 49 13.49 -30.60 9.78
C PRO A 49 14.96 -30.18 9.73
N ASN A 50 15.79 -30.78 8.88
CA ASN A 50 17.21 -30.45 8.68
C ASN A 50 17.44 -29.30 7.68
N GLY A 51 16.43 -28.91 6.93
CA GLY A 51 16.53 -27.86 5.92
C GLY A 51 15.72 -26.61 6.28
N LYS A 52 15.58 -25.71 5.33
CA LYS A 52 14.65 -24.58 5.46
C LYS A 52 13.22 -25.11 5.56
N SER A 53 12.40 -24.50 6.43
CA SER A 53 11.00 -24.91 6.49
C SER A 53 10.28 -24.57 5.18
N PRO A 54 9.23 -25.33 4.79
CA PRO A 54 8.42 -24.99 3.61
C PRO A 54 7.86 -23.56 3.65
N ALA A 55 7.57 -23.04 4.85
CA ALA A 55 7.15 -21.67 5.06
C ALA A 55 8.25 -20.66 4.71
N LEU A 56 9.48 -20.89 5.18
CA LEU A 56 10.64 -20.04 4.86
C LEU A 56 10.98 -20.08 3.38
N LEU A 57 10.94 -21.26 2.74
CA LEU A 57 11.14 -21.35 1.30
C LEU A 57 10.09 -20.57 0.52
N LEU A 58 8.84 -20.62 0.96
CA LEU A 58 7.76 -19.85 0.35
C LEU A 58 7.96 -18.34 0.53
N ASP A 59 8.41 -17.90 1.72
CA ASP A 59 8.73 -16.50 1.99
C ASP A 59 9.88 -16.00 1.11
N GLU A 60 10.93 -16.80 0.92
CA GLU A 60 12.04 -16.49 0.01
C GLU A 60 11.59 -16.40 -1.46
N LEU A 61 10.71 -17.30 -1.91
CA LEU A 61 10.15 -17.28 -3.25
C LEU A 61 9.27 -16.04 -3.48
N VAL A 62 8.45 -15.68 -2.49
CA VAL A 62 7.63 -14.45 -2.54
C VAL A 62 8.53 -13.21 -2.55
N ALA A 63 9.56 -13.17 -1.71
CA ALA A 63 10.53 -12.07 -1.70
C ALA A 63 11.30 -11.94 -3.03
N ALA A 64 11.69 -13.07 -3.63
CA ALA A 64 12.29 -13.09 -4.96
C ALA A 64 11.32 -12.58 -6.04
N THR A 65 10.04 -12.97 -5.96
CA THR A 65 9.00 -12.46 -6.86
C THR A 65 8.82 -10.95 -6.72
N CYS A 66 8.82 -10.41 -5.50
CA CYS A 66 8.73 -8.97 -5.27
C CYS A 66 9.92 -8.23 -5.90
N ARG A 67 11.15 -8.76 -5.75
CA ARG A 67 12.34 -8.17 -6.40
C ARG A 67 12.23 -8.19 -7.92
N LEU A 68 11.86 -9.33 -8.53
CA LEU A 68 11.66 -9.42 -9.97
C LEU A 68 10.63 -8.41 -10.49
N LEU A 69 9.57 -8.17 -9.74
CA LEU A 69 8.55 -7.16 -10.07
C LEU A 69 9.05 -5.72 -9.92
N GLN A 70 9.97 -5.46 -8.98
CA GLN A 70 10.57 -4.14 -8.75
C GLN A 70 11.64 -3.80 -9.78
N ASP A 71 12.47 -4.78 -10.14
CA ASP A 71 13.63 -4.58 -11.01
C ASP A 71 13.28 -4.67 -12.51
N SER A 72 12.10 -5.17 -12.84
CA SER A 72 11.69 -5.31 -14.24
C SER A 72 11.28 -3.95 -14.83
N PRO A 73 11.90 -3.54 -15.97
CA PRO A 73 11.52 -2.31 -16.66
C PRO A 73 10.14 -2.39 -17.32
N GLU A 74 9.69 -3.60 -17.65
CA GLU A 74 8.39 -3.86 -18.26
C GLU A 74 7.48 -4.72 -17.37
N PRO A 75 6.15 -4.58 -17.49
CA PRO A 75 5.20 -5.40 -16.77
C PRO A 75 5.37 -6.89 -17.09
N LEU A 76 5.65 -7.70 -16.05
CA LEU A 76 5.77 -9.15 -16.21
C LEU A 76 4.41 -9.83 -16.10
N THR A 77 4.12 -10.74 -17.03
CA THR A 77 2.92 -11.58 -16.93
C THR A 77 3.09 -12.62 -15.82
N LEU A 78 1.97 -13.08 -15.23
CA LEU A 78 1.99 -14.10 -14.20
C LEU A 78 2.68 -15.40 -14.67
N ALA A 79 2.53 -15.75 -15.96
CA ALA A 79 3.17 -16.91 -16.54
C ALA A 79 4.70 -16.77 -16.55
N LYS A 80 5.23 -15.64 -17.02
CA LYS A 80 6.69 -15.35 -17.02
C LYS A 80 7.27 -15.30 -15.61
N LEU A 81 6.54 -14.75 -14.64
CA LEU A 81 6.95 -14.74 -13.23
C LEU A 81 7.02 -16.17 -12.67
N ALA A 82 5.99 -16.96 -12.92
CA ALA A 82 5.90 -18.35 -12.45
C ALA A 82 7.03 -19.21 -13.03
N GLU A 83 7.33 -19.06 -14.32
CA GLU A 83 8.44 -19.71 -15.00
C GLU A 83 9.79 -19.35 -14.36
N ARG A 84 10.07 -18.05 -14.12
CA ARG A 84 11.33 -17.59 -13.50
C ARG A 84 11.51 -18.06 -12.05
N ILE A 85 10.41 -18.27 -11.34
CA ILE A 85 10.42 -18.72 -9.93
C ILE A 85 10.36 -20.25 -9.82
N GLY A 86 10.07 -20.96 -10.91
CA GLY A 86 9.95 -22.42 -10.90
C GLY A 86 8.66 -22.94 -10.27
N LEU A 87 7.57 -22.16 -10.32
CA LEU A 87 6.25 -22.51 -9.80
C LEU A 87 5.19 -22.52 -10.91
N SER A 88 4.07 -23.21 -10.67
CA SER A 88 2.90 -23.00 -11.53
C SER A 88 2.27 -21.63 -11.27
N PRO A 89 1.66 -20.98 -12.29
CA PRO A 89 1.01 -19.67 -12.13
C PRO A 89 -0.03 -19.64 -11.01
N SER A 90 -0.82 -20.70 -10.87
CA SER A 90 -1.84 -20.81 -9.82
C SER A 90 -1.23 -20.92 -8.41
N HIS A 91 -0.12 -21.65 -8.27
CA HIS A 91 0.59 -21.79 -7.00
C HIS A 91 1.25 -20.48 -6.61
N LEU A 92 1.97 -19.83 -7.54
CA LEU A 92 2.57 -18.53 -7.31
C LEU A 92 1.53 -17.48 -6.89
N SER A 93 0.40 -17.38 -7.59
CA SER A 93 -0.64 -16.42 -7.28
C SER A 93 -1.23 -16.62 -5.88
N ARG A 94 -1.52 -17.87 -5.48
CA ARG A 94 -2.02 -18.19 -4.14
C ARG A 94 -0.99 -17.92 -3.07
N ALA A 95 0.24 -18.39 -3.26
CA ALA A 95 1.35 -18.19 -2.32
C ALA A 95 1.62 -16.70 -2.10
N PHE A 96 1.72 -15.95 -3.18
CA PHE A 96 1.96 -14.51 -3.15
C PHE A 96 0.82 -13.78 -2.45
N LYS A 97 -0.45 -14.10 -2.78
CA LYS A 97 -1.62 -13.49 -2.13
C LYS A 97 -1.69 -13.81 -0.65
N THR A 98 -1.40 -15.05 -0.25
CA THR A 98 -1.40 -15.46 1.17
C THR A 98 -0.35 -14.70 1.99
N ARG A 99 0.81 -14.37 1.41
CA ARG A 99 1.91 -13.71 2.11
C ARG A 99 1.88 -12.18 2.02
N THR A 100 1.41 -11.63 0.90
CA THR A 100 1.42 -10.18 0.66
C THR A 100 0.03 -9.54 0.74
N GLY A 101 -1.03 -10.34 0.77
CA GLY A 101 -2.42 -9.88 0.67
C GLY A 101 -2.84 -9.47 -0.74
N LEU A 102 -1.93 -9.41 -1.70
CA LEU A 102 -2.17 -8.96 -3.08
C LEU A 102 -1.81 -10.05 -4.09
N THR A 103 -2.44 -10.04 -5.25
CA THR A 103 -1.94 -10.82 -6.39
C THR A 103 -0.67 -10.19 -6.95
N PRO A 104 0.24 -10.94 -7.64
CA PRO A 104 1.41 -10.37 -8.28
C PRO A 104 1.10 -9.20 -9.20
N LYS A 105 0.01 -9.26 -9.96
CA LYS A 105 -0.45 -8.15 -10.82
C LYS A 105 -0.89 -6.93 -10.01
N ALA A 106 -1.67 -7.12 -8.95
CA ALA A 106 -2.08 -6.01 -8.08
C ALA A 106 -0.89 -5.37 -7.36
N TRP A 107 0.09 -6.18 -6.95
CA TRP A 107 1.35 -5.72 -6.39
C TRP A 107 2.14 -4.88 -7.41
N GLN A 108 2.29 -5.34 -8.64
CA GLN A 108 2.99 -4.63 -9.71
C GLN A 108 2.34 -3.27 -9.99
N ILE A 109 1.01 -3.23 -10.12
CA ILE A 109 0.27 -1.98 -10.26
C ILE A 109 0.52 -1.04 -9.07
N ALA A 110 0.54 -1.57 -7.84
CA ALA A 110 0.82 -0.78 -6.65
C ALA A 110 2.26 -0.25 -6.63
N GLN A 111 3.24 -1.04 -7.09
CA GLN A 111 4.65 -0.63 -7.18
C GLN A 111 4.91 0.37 -8.30
N GLU A 112 4.31 0.17 -9.47
CA GLU A 112 4.37 1.18 -10.56
C GLU A 112 3.82 2.52 -10.11
N GLN A 113 2.91 2.45 -9.18
CA GLN A 113 2.30 3.60 -8.56
C GLN A 113 3.12 4.21 -7.40
N LEU A 114 4.09 3.52 -6.85
CA LEU A 114 4.98 3.98 -5.77
C LEU A 114 6.35 4.47 -6.28
N LYS A 115 6.71 4.17 -7.53
CA LYS A 115 7.93 4.76 -8.12
C LYS A 115 7.75 6.27 -8.14
N PRO A 116 8.67 7.07 -7.56
CA PRO A 116 8.70 8.49 -7.86
C PRO A 116 8.94 8.60 -9.35
N THR A 117 7.91 8.92 -10.09
CA THR A 117 8.00 9.03 -11.52
C THR A 117 8.62 10.38 -11.88
N ALA A 118 9.91 10.36 -12.22
CA ALA A 118 10.23 11.03 -13.44
C ALA A 118 9.33 10.38 -14.52
N SER A 119 8.27 11.09 -14.92
CA SER A 119 7.37 10.77 -16.04
C SER A 119 6.92 9.30 -16.21
N SER A 120 5.92 8.88 -15.41
CA SER A 120 4.90 7.99 -15.97
C SER A 120 3.71 8.84 -16.38
N PRO A 121 3.34 8.90 -17.65
CA PRO A 121 2.08 9.50 -18.01
C PRO A 121 1.00 8.66 -17.31
N HIS A 122 0.35 9.25 -16.32
CA HIS A 122 -0.95 8.81 -15.87
C HIS A 122 -1.71 8.44 -17.13
N ARG A 123 -2.22 7.21 -17.24
CA ARG A 123 -3.07 6.81 -18.35
C ARG A 123 -4.28 7.73 -18.32
N GLN A 124 -4.05 8.92 -18.83
CA GLN A 124 -5.04 9.98 -18.97
C GLN A 124 -6.11 9.39 -19.88
N SER A 125 -7.30 9.26 -19.36
CA SER A 125 -8.45 9.15 -20.23
C SER A 125 -8.32 10.30 -21.24
N LYS A 126 -8.67 10.07 -22.50
CA LYS A 126 -8.62 11.06 -23.59
C LYS A 126 -9.38 12.38 -23.30
N LYS A 127 -9.94 12.54 -22.11
CA LYS A 127 -10.57 13.76 -21.57
C LYS A 127 -9.61 14.75 -20.89
N ALA A 128 -8.33 14.41 -20.67
CA ALA A 128 -7.41 15.30 -19.94
C ALA A 128 -6.77 16.41 -20.80
N ALA A 129 -6.97 16.39 -22.10
CA ALA A 129 -6.42 17.41 -23.00
C ALA A 129 -7.10 18.79 -22.89
N ASP A 130 -8.25 18.90 -22.19
CA ASP A 130 -9.03 20.15 -22.03
C ASP A 130 -9.19 20.56 -20.56
N LEU A 131 -8.34 20.05 -19.64
CA LEU A 131 -8.46 20.39 -18.23
C LEU A 131 -7.98 21.82 -17.98
N GLN A 132 -8.91 22.72 -17.68
CA GLN A 132 -8.60 24.09 -17.25
C GLN A 132 -8.52 24.14 -15.74
N LEU A 133 -7.37 24.53 -15.21
CA LEU A 133 -7.11 24.71 -13.79
C LEU A 133 -6.92 26.21 -13.50
N ARG A 134 -7.66 26.71 -12.52
CA ARG A 134 -7.36 27.99 -11.87
C ARG A 134 -6.60 27.69 -10.60
N TYR A 135 -5.63 28.48 -10.24
CA TYR A 135 -4.89 28.30 -8.99
C TYR A 135 -4.58 29.62 -8.30
N ALA A 136 -4.47 29.57 -6.99
CA ALA A 136 -4.07 30.69 -6.15
C ALA A 136 -3.02 30.22 -5.13
N ILE A 137 -2.08 31.11 -4.80
CA ILE A 137 -1.02 30.84 -3.83
C ILE A 137 -1.13 31.84 -2.69
N SER A 138 -0.95 31.39 -1.45
CA SER A 138 -0.93 32.24 -0.27
C SER A 138 0.12 31.77 0.73
N PRO A 139 0.77 32.68 1.45
CA PRO A 139 1.57 32.31 2.60
C PRO A 139 0.68 31.69 3.69
N CYS A 140 1.21 30.73 4.41
CA CYS A 140 0.57 30.06 5.53
C CYS A 140 1.61 29.67 6.60
N PRO A 141 1.22 29.22 7.80
CA PRO A 141 2.16 28.81 8.84
C PRO A 141 3.11 27.66 8.46
N LEU A 142 2.81 26.93 7.37
CA LEU A 142 3.62 25.83 6.85
C LEU A 142 4.45 26.23 5.60
N GLY A 143 4.74 27.52 5.41
CA GLY A 143 5.38 28.05 4.21
C GLY A 143 4.35 28.65 3.24
N TYR A 144 4.15 28.06 2.11
CA TYR A 144 3.17 28.50 1.11
C TYR A 144 2.17 27.38 0.80
N LEU A 145 0.94 27.78 0.52
CA LEU A 145 -0.18 26.95 0.13
C LEU A 145 -0.59 27.32 -1.31
N LEU A 146 -0.71 26.31 -2.18
CA LEU A 146 -1.36 26.44 -3.47
C LEU A 146 -2.68 25.66 -3.47
N LEU A 147 -3.75 26.35 -3.84
CA LEU A 147 -5.06 25.77 -4.11
C LEU A 147 -5.30 25.80 -5.61
N ALA A 148 -5.61 24.62 -6.20
CA ALA A 148 -6.03 24.53 -7.60
C ALA A 148 -7.44 23.98 -7.70
N ALA A 149 -8.22 24.57 -8.61
CA ALA A 149 -9.62 24.22 -8.83
C ALA A 149 -9.95 24.10 -10.32
N THR A 150 -10.86 23.19 -10.64
CA THR A 150 -11.56 23.13 -11.90
C THR A 150 -12.89 23.90 -11.81
N THR A 151 -13.70 23.87 -12.86
CA THR A 151 -15.08 24.39 -12.84
C THR A 151 -15.99 23.60 -11.89
N LYS A 152 -15.57 22.39 -11.44
CA LYS A 152 -16.36 21.49 -10.57
C LYS A 152 -15.97 21.58 -9.10
N GLY A 153 -14.79 22.08 -8.79
CA GLY A 153 -14.31 22.19 -7.41
C GLY A 153 -12.79 22.05 -7.29
N ILE A 154 -12.32 22.02 -6.06
CA ILE A 154 -10.91 21.92 -5.72
C ILE A 154 -10.36 20.56 -6.11
N CYS A 155 -9.27 20.55 -6.87
CA CYS A 155 -8.63 19.33 -7.38
C CYS A 155 -7.20 19.13 -6.86
N ALA A 156 -6.56 20.17 -6.30
CA ALA A 156 -5.26 20.03 -5.62
C ALA A 156 -5.09 21.06 -4.52
N LEU A 157 -4.39 20.61 -3.47
CA LEU A 157 -3.91 21.44 -2.36
C LEU A 157 -2.47 21.03 -2.06
N LEU A 158 -1.54 21.94 -2.30
CA LEU A 158 -0.09 21.71 -2.21
C LEU A 158 0.53 22.64 -1.19
N PHE A 159 1.59 22.16 -0.53
CA PHE A 159 2.38 22.94 0.42
C PHE A 159 3.86 22.85 0.06
N ALA A 160 4.57 23.96 0.08
CA ALA A 160 6.02 24.03 -0.14
C ALA A 160 6.63 25.25 0.53
N ASP A 161 7.95 25.32 0.53
CA ASP A 161 8.70 26.45 1.11
C ASP A 161 8.71 27.69 0.21
N SER A 162 8.41 27.51 -1.08
CA SER A 162 8.38 28.63 -2.05
C SER A 162 7.23 28.50 -3.07
N PRO A 163 6.73 29.64 -3.60
CA PRO A 163 5.75 29.64 -4.69
C PRO A 163 6.24 28.93 -5.95
N ALA A 164 7.54 29.03 -6.28
CA ALA A 164 8.13 28.43 -7.47
C ALA A 164 8.09 26.88 -7.43
N GLU A 165 8.31 26.30 -6.27
CA GLU A 165 8.18 24.85 -6.04
C GLU A 165 6.74 24.38 -6.23
N LEU A 166 5.77 25.14 -5.70
CA LEU A 166 4.34 24.86 -5.85
C LEU A 166 3.89 24.87 -7.31
N GLU A 167 4.34 25.84 -8.09
CA GLU A 167 4.03 25.91 -9.52
C GLU A 167 4.67 24.76 -10.30
N THR A 168 5.88 24.36 -9.92
CA THR A 168 6.58 23.23 -10.51
C THR A 168 5.83 21.93 -10.19
N GLU A 169 5.48 21.70 -8.94
CA GLU A 169 4.70 20.51 -8.54
C GLU A 169 3.32 20.48 -9.22
N LEU A 170 2.64 21.62 -9.33
CA LEU A 170 1.36 21.69 -10.03
C LEU A 170 1.52 21.31 -11.51
N ARG A 171 2.62 21.76 -12.15
CA ARG A 171 2.93 21.42 -13.55
C ARG A 171 3.22 19.94 -13.73
N GLU A 172 3.97 19.37 -12.83
CA GLU A 172 4.30 17.93 -12.84
C GLU A 172 3.07 17.06 -12.60
N ARG A 173 2.21 17.50 -11.69
CA ARG A 173 0.98 16.76 -11.33
C ARG A 173 -0.08 16.79 -12.44
N PHE A 174 -0.17 17.90 -13.18
CA PHE A 174 -1.14 18.10 -14.25
C PHE A 174 -0.47 18.56 -15.57
N PRO A 175 0.37 17.73 -16.19
CA PRO A 175 1.21 18.16 -17.30
C PRO A 175 0.44 18.67 -18.53
N SER A 176 -0.77 18.12 -18.79
CA SER A 176 -1.61 18.46 -19.95
C SER A 176 -2.66 19.54 -19.65
N ALA A 177 -2.75 20.04 -18.42
CA ALA A 177 -3.74 21.04 -18.06
C ALA A 177 -3.28 22.46 -18.43
N GLN A 178 -4.22 23.29 -18.88
CA GLN A 178 -4.05 24.75 -18.88
C GLN A 178 -4.16 25.27 -17.45
N ARG A 179 -3.16 25.99 -16.98
CA ARG A 179 -3.04 26.51 -15.62
C ARG A 179 -3.07 28.04 -15.66
N THR A 180 -4.08 28.62 -15.04
CA THR A 180 -4.26 30.07 -15.01
C THR A 180 -4.24 30.56 -13.56
N PRO A 181 -3.34 31.48 -13.18
CA PRO A 181 -3.39 32.09 -11.86
C PRO A 181 -4.69 32.90 -11.72
N ASP A 182 -5.42 32.68 -10.62
CA ASP A 182 -6.69 33.34 -10.34
C ASP A 182 -6.82 33.61 -8.84
N GLN A 183 -6.01 34.56 -8.36
CA GLN A 183 -5.96 34.92 -6.96
C GLN A 183 -7.28 35.53 -6.44
N ALA A 184 -7.95 36.29 -7.27
CA ALA A 184 -9.20 36.95 -6.91
C ALA A 184 -10.38 35.97 -6.95
N GLY A 185 -10.47 35.14 -7.98
CA GLY A 185 -11.56 34.19 -8.16
C GLY A 185 -11.54 33.00 -7.18
N LEU A 186 -10.41 32.73 -6.55
CA LEU A 186 -10.24 31.66 -5.55
C LEU A 186 -10.01 32.19 -4.13
N ALA A 187 -10.18 33.48 -3.91
CA ALA A 187 -9.88 34.12 -2.61
C ALA A 187 -10.76 33.58 -1.47
N ALA A 188 -12.04 33.32 -1.74
CA ALA A 188 -12.96 32.82 -0.74
C ALA A 188 -12.65 31.38 -0.32
N GLU A 189 -12.36 30.50 -1.28
CA GLU A 189 -11.97 29.11 -1.04
C GLU A 189 -10.64 29.05 -0.29
N LEU A 190 -9.68 29.87 -0.72
CA LEU A 190 -8.37 29.97 -0.09
C LEU A 190 -8.47 30.40 1.38
N GLN A 191 -9.31 31.41 1.69
CA GLN A 191 -9.57 31.84 3.06
C GLN A 191 -10.19 30.73 3.92
N GLN A 192 -11.13 29.95 3.38
CA GLN A 192 -11.73 28.85 4.11
C GLN A 192 -10.72 27.73 4.39
N VAL A 193 -9.82 27.42 3.45
CA VAL A 193 -8.75 26.44 3.65
C VAL A 193 -7.75 26.92 4.70
N LEU A 194 -7.36 28.19 4.65
CA LEU A 194 -6.48 28.80 5.67
C LEU A 194 -7.13 28.83 7.05
N ALA A 195 -8.42 29.13 7.12
CA ALA A 195 -9.17 29.10 8.38
C ALA A 195 -9.24 27.68 8.96
N GLN A 196 -9.44 26.65 8.11
CA GLN A 196 -9.40 25.26 8.55
C GLN A 196 -8.00 24.84 9.02
N LEU A 197 -6.94 25.33 8.40
CA LEU A 197 -5.56 25.07 8.83
C LEU A 197 -5.31 25.63 10.24
N MET A 198 -5.85 26.80 10.52
CA MET A 198 -5.73 27.47 11.83
C MET A 198 -6.68 26.92 12.89
N ALA A 199 -7.83 26.39 12.48
CA ALA A 199 -8.86 25.86 13.36
C ALA A 199 -9.43 24.54 12.79
N PRO A 200 -8.73 23.40 12.97
CA PRO A 200 -9.08 22.11 12.35
C PRO A 200 -10.46 21.57 12.67
N ALA A 201 -11.10 22.05 13.75
CA ALA A 201 -12.48 21.71 14.10
C ALA A 201 -13.52 22.33 13.13
N ARG A 202 -13.15 23.37 12.39
CA ARG A 202 -13.99 24.02 11.38
C ARG A 202 -13.68 23.44 10.02
N ALA A 203 -14.28 22.29 9.71
CA ALA A 203 -14.11 21.69 8.39
C ALA A 203 -14.70 22.62 7.30
N ALA A 204 -13.89 23.01 6.33
CA ALA A 204 -14.37 23.74 5.16
C ALA A 204 -15.23 22.80 4.30
N GLN A 205 -16.43 23.25 3.98
CA GLN A 205 -17.33 22.53 3.07
C GLN A 205 -17.16 23.09 1.65
N LEU A 206 -16.07 22.70 1.01
CA LEU A 206 -15.73 23.14 -0.33
C LEU A 206 -16.03 22.03 -1.35
N PRO A 207 -16.53 22.35 -2.54
CA PRO A 207 -16.71 21.36 -3.58
C PRO A 207 -15.37 20.81 -4.02
N LEU A 208 -15.24 19.49 -4.10
CA LEU A 208 -14.02 18.80 -4.48
C LEU A 208 -14.20 18.13 -5.84
N ASP A 209 -13.23 18.26 -6.73
CA ASP A 209 -13.13 17.53 -7.99
C ASP A 209 -11.94 16.54 -7.94
N LEU A 210 -12.13 15.44 -7.22
CA LEU A 210 -11.09 14.45 -6.99
C LEU A 210 -10.97 13.49 -8.17
N GLN A 211 -9.88 13.62 -8.90
CA GLN A 211 -9.54 12.74 -10.01
C GLN A 211 -8.82 11.49 -9.48
N GLY A 212 -9.46 10.34 -9.57
CA GLY A 212 -8.91 9.08 -9.08
C GLY A 212 -9.72 7.86 -9.51
N SER A 213 -9.16 6.67 -9.27
CA SER A 213 -9.90 5.42 -9.48
C SER A 213 -11.11 5.31 -8.54
N ALA A 214 -12.09 4.48 -8.90
CA ALA A 214 -13.26 4.24 -8.05
C ALA A 214 -12.87 3.82 -6.61
N PHE A 215 -11.80 3.04 -6.47
CA PHE A 215 -11.28 2.64 -5.15
C PHE A 215 -10.69 3.84 -4.37
N GLN A 216 -9.88 4.68 -5.03
CA GLN A 216 -9.34 5.88 -4.39
C GLN A 216 -10.45 6.82 -3.94
N GLN A 217 -11.47 7.05 -4.76
CA GLN A 217 -12.62 7.88 -4.39
C GLN A 217 -13.36 7.31 -3.17
N ARG A 218 -13.56 5.99 -3.09
CA ARG A 218 -14.15 5.33 -1.91
C ARG A 218 -13.31 5.56 -0.65
N VAL A 219 -11.98 5.43 -0.76
CA VAL A 219 -11.06 5.70 0.36
C VAL A 219 -11.15 7.16 0.78
N TRP A 220 -11.08 8.10 -0.15
CA TRP A 220 -11.13 9.54 0.15
C TRP A 220 -12.48 9.97 0.76
N GLN A 221 -13.58 9.39 0.31
CA GLN A 221 -14.89 9.60 0.95
C GLN A 221 -14.92 9.08 2.39
N ALA A 222 -14.35 7.89 2.63
CA ALA A 222 -14.27 7.34 3.98
C ALA A 222 -13.35 8.18 4.91
N LEU A 223 -12.27 8.76 4.36
CA LEU A 223 -11.40 9.69 5.11
C LEU A 223 -12.15 10.94 5.58
N GLN A 224 -13.02 11.50 4.76
CA GLN A 224 -13.81 12.70 5.11
C GLN A 224 -14.78 12.44 6.26
N GLN A 225 -15.15 11.18 6.51
CA GLN A 225 -16.05 10.80 7.59
C GLN A 225 -15.33 10.65 8.95
N ILE A 226 -14.00 10.72 8.99
CA ILE A 226 -13.24 10.65 10.24
C ILE A 226 -13.27 12.04 10.91
N PRO A 227 -13.90 12.18 12.11
CA PRO A 227 -14.00 13.47 12.78
C PRO A 227 -12.64 14.04 13.19
N ALA A 228 -12.56 15.35 13.36
CA ALA A 228 -11.38 15.98 13.95
C ALA A 228 -11.14 15.44 15.38
N GLY A 229 -9.89 15.16 15.70
CA GLY A 229 -9.49 14.58 16.99
C GLY A 229 -9.63 13.06 17.08
N GLN A 230 -10.14 12.41 16.04
CA GLN A 230 -10.17 10.94 15.97
C GLN A 230 -9.19 10.42 14.91
N THR A 231 -8.63 9.26 15.17
CA THR A 231 -7.77 8.53 14.24
C THR A 231 -8.29 7.13 14.02
N LEU A 232 -7.99 6.56 12.86
CA LEU A 232 -8.17 5.16 12.55
C LEU A 232 -6.82 4.56 12.15
N ASN A 233 -6.61 3.28 12.36
CA ASN A 233 -5.47 2.63 11.73
C ASN A 233 -5.82 2.13 10.32
N TYR A 234 -4.79 1.91 9.49
CA TYR A 234 -4.97 1.43 8.11
C TYR A 234 -5.76 0.11 8.03
N GLY A 235 -5.65 -0.75 9.05
CA GLY A 235 -6.39 -2.02 9.12
C GLY A 235 -7.88 -1.80 9.34
N GLU A 236 -8.26 -0.92 10.26
CA GLU A 236 -9.65 -0.56 10.54
C GLU A 236 -10.33 0.08 9.33
N LEU A 237 -9.64 1.02 8.66
CA LEU A 237 -10.17 1.64 7.46
C LEU A 237 -10.29 0.64 6.31
N ALA A 238 -9.33 -0.28 6.18
CA ALA A 238 -9.37 -1.34 5.18
C ALA A 238 -10.54 -2.32 5.42
N ALA A 239 -10.78 -2.69 6.67
CA ALA A 239 -11.91 -3.54 7.04
C ALA A 239 -13.27 -2.90 6.68
N ARG A 240 -13.44 -1.58 6.92
CA ARG A 240 -14.65 -0.83 6.54
C ARG A 240 -14.87 -0.80 5.02
N LEU A 241 -13.80 -0.89 4.24
CA LEU A 241 -13.84 -0.79 2.78
C LEU A 241 -13.76 -2.16 2.08
N ASP A 242 -13.77 -3.25 2.84
CA ASP A 242 -13.54 -4.62 2.35
C ASP A 242 -12.29 -4.68 1.46
N SER A 243 -11.16 -4.23 2.03
CA SER A 243 -9.92 -4.04 1.32
C SER A 243 -8.71 -4.40 2.19
N HIS A 244 -7.50 -4.21 1.65
CA HIS A 244 -6.25 -4.48 2.32
C HIS A 244 -5.58 -3.18 2.81
N PRO A 245 -4.94 -3.14 4.01
CA PRO A 245 -4.30 -1.93 4.56
C PRO A 245 -3.31 -1.23 3.61
N ARG A 246 -2.52 -2.00 2.86
CA ARG A 246 -1.58 -1.43 1.87
C ARG A 246 -2.27 -0.73 0.70
N ALA A 247 -3.42 -1.25 0.25
CA ALA A 247 -4.20 -0.61 -0.81
C ALA A 247 -4.77 0.73 -0.32
N VAL A 248 -5.25 0.76 0.92
CA VAL A 248 -5.74 1.98 1.58
C VAL A 248 -4.59 2.99 1.75
N ALA A 249 -3.42 2.55 2.26
CA ALA A 249 -2.24 3.41 2.41
C ALA A 249 -1.81 4.02 1.06
N SER A 250 -1.81 3.21 -0.01
CA SER A 250 -1.52 3.70 -1.36
C SER A 250 -2.55 4.73 -1.85
N ALA A 251 -3.82 4.57 -1.53
CA ALA A 251 -4.85 5.55 -1.87
C ALA A 251 -4.72 6.84 -1.04
N CYS A 252 -4.36 6.74 0.24
CA CYS A 252 -4.06 7.88 1.12
C CYS A 252 -2.86 8.69 0.61
N ALA A 253 -1.77 8.04 0.22
CA ALA A 253 -0.57 8.68 -0.32
C ALA A 253 -0.82 9.45 -1.64
N ARG A 254 -1.93 9.14 -2.34
CA ARG A 254 -2.32 9.82 -3.59
C ARG A 254 -3.40 10.86 -3.42
N ASN A 255 -3.73 11.18 -2.20
CA ASN A 255 -4.68 12.23 -1.90
C ASN A 255 -4.18 13.58 -2.43
N PRO A 256 -4.87 14.21 -3.40
CA PRO A 256 -4.42 15.46 -3.98
C PRO A 256 -4.76 16.69 -3.12
N VAL A 257 -5.57 16.53 -2.07
CA VAL A 257 -6.13 17.62 -1.26
C VAL A 257 -6.01 17.32 0.24
N GLY A 258 -4.80 17.03 0.69
CA GLY A 258 -4.45 16.46 1.99
C GLY A 258 -5.13 17.04 3.24
N LEU A 259 -5.41 18.33 3.31
CA LEU A 259 -6.10 18.95 4.44
C LEU A 259 -7.62 18.75 4.37
N LEU A 260 -8.20 18.89 3.17
CA LEU A 260 -9.66 18.78 2.94
C LEU A 260 -10.12 17.33 2.99
N VAL A 261 -9.25 16.40 2.60
CA VAL A 261 -9.42 14.96 2.77
C VAL A 261 -8.35 14.48 3.76
N PRO A 262 -8.71 14.25 5.02
CA PRO A 262 -7.77 14.13 6.14
C PRO A 262 -7.05 12.77 6.18
N CYS A 263 -6.15 12.48 5.25
CA CYS A 263 -5.35 11.26 5.26
C CYS A 263 -4.41 11.15 6.49
N HIS A 264 -4.05 12.27 7.10
CA HIS A 264 -3.28 12.34 8.34
C HIS A 264 -4.03 11.82 9.58
N ARG A 265 -5.34 11.51 9.47
CA ARG A 265 -6.13 10.84 10.53
C ARG A 265 -6.06 9.32 10.42
N VAL A 266 -5.30 8.78 9.47
CA VAL A 266 -5.05 7.34 9.37
C VAL A 266 -3.59 7.08 9.66
N ILE A 267 -3.34 6.29 10.70
CA ILE A 267 -2.01 6.01 11.26
C ILE A 267 -1.65 4.52 11.13
N GLY A 268 -0.39 4.19 11.33
CA GLY A 268 0.05 2.79 11.43
C GLY A 268 -0.54 2.09 12.66
N ALA A 269 -0.52 0.76 12.66
CA ALA A 269 -1.01 -0.05 13.79
C ALA A 269 -0.25 0.23 15.10
N ASN A 270 0.97 0.77 15.00
CA ASN A 270 1.83 1.12 16.13
C ASN A 270 1.73 2.60 16.53
N GLY A 271 0.79 3.35 15.96
CA GLY A 271 0.61 4.78 16.23
C GLY A 271 1.53 5.72 15.45
N GLU A 272 2.27 5.18 14.45
CA GLU A 272 3.14 5.95 13.53
C GLU A 272 2.41 6.33 12.25
#